data_c8096917a7987222f41a8767828e70ea
#
_entry.id   c8096917a7987222f41a8767828e70ea
#
_cell.length_a   1.000
_cell.length_b   1.000
_cell.length_c   1.000
_cell.angle_alpha   90.00
_cell.angle_beta   90.00
_cell.angle_gamma   90.00
#
_symmetry.space_group_name_H-M   'P 1'
#
loop_
_entity.id
_entity.type
_entity.pdbx_description
1 polymer ?
#
loop_
_entity_poly.entity_id
_entity_poly.type
_entity_poly.pdbx_seq_one_letter_code
_entity_poly.pdbx_strand_id
1 'polypeptide(L)'
;MLFQSTAARSDAPRRKHIPTALGGLRKEKAVGSDLNRYFSQMGAHVKVLEGKSPGRRWGISGSREEAPRIVLDIRRDQHGEYFEIRTGPGGRQEIVVLNVEPRERHLLLLSRQFGEREQFLAKQKFLCGHDERHWFVAAIPENEPVSTVAGAKIALKPEGVRTREGLLGISRKASFQRRNRAFIRQGEWFFVPAALEADPRLVLRNEPLSRGNGGKPHWAEECYRSGGDTVYVSARYPSGLTAEEYKKLPASERNSGFHIMKRDAAVYVRGKMSHPDHETVTLHGWHRVLMNTENRSSAMRFLAFLD
;
A
#
# COMPACT_ATOMS: atom_id res chain seq x y z
N MET A 1 73.38 25.39 -22.07
CA MET A 1 72.83 24.09 -21.67
C MET A 1 71.31 24.19 -21.84
N LEU A 2 70.84 23.54 -22.88
CA LEU A 2 69.44 23.52 -23.28
C LEU A 2 68.72 22.39 -22.56
N PHE A 3 67.63 22.65 -21.81
CA PHE A 3 66.71 21.66 -21.33
C PHE A 3 65.48 21.58 -22.21
N GLN A 4 65.34 20.46 -22.90
CA GLN A 4 64.16 20.12 -23.69
C GLN A 4 63.03 19.66 -22.74
N SER A 5 61.87 20.26 -22.86
CA SER A 5 60.62 19.83 -22.17
C SER A 5 59.91 18.84 -23.08
N THR A 6 59.77 17.58 -22.64
CA THR A 6 58.94 16.56 -23.27
C THR A 6 57.50 16.68 -22.73
N ALA A 7 56.57 17.05 -23.60
CA ALA A 7 55.13 17.08 -23.30
C ALA A 7 54.58 15.64 -23.37
N ALA A 8 54.04 15.17 -22.24
CA ALA A 8 53.29 13.94 -22.17
C ALA A 8 51.86 14.15 -22.68
N ARG A 9 51.46 13.39 -23.68
CA ARG A 9 50.07 13.34 -24.20
C ARG A 9 49.22 12.51 -23.20
N SER A 10 48.16 13.12 -22.66
CA SER A 10 47.15 12.46 -21.87
C SER A 10 46.12 11.83 -22.81
N ASP A 11 46.06 10.49 -22.79
CA ASP A 11 44.99 9.72 -23.41
C ASP A 11 43.72 9.84 -22.56
N ALA A 12 42.71 10.57 -23.04
CA ALA A 12 41.36 10.60 -22.48
C ALA A 12 40.58 9.37 -22.99
N PRO A 13 39.86 8.63 -22.11
CA PRO A 13 39.09 7.47 -22.53
C PRO A 13 37.88 7.89 -23.39
N ARG A 14 37.76 7.25 -24.55
CA ARG A 14 36.64 7.38 -25.49
C ARG A 14 35.34 7.04 -24.81
N ARG A 15 34.46 8.01 -24.71
CA ARG A 15 33.03 7.80 -24.31
C ARG A 15 32.38 6.88 -25.33
N LYS A 16 31.97 5.69 -24.87
CA LYS A 16 31.10 4.78 -25.63
C LYS A 16 29.77 5.46 -25.86
N HIS A 17 29.40 5.67 -27.11
CA HIS A 17 28.08 6.10 -27.55
C HIS A 17 27.05 5.06 -27.09
N ILE A 18 26.13 5.50 -26.21
CA ILE A 18 24.90 4.78 -25.91
C ILE A 18 23.93 5.12 -27.06
N PRO A 19 23.42 4.14 -27.80
CA PRO A 19 22.46 4.44 -28.85
C PRO A 19 21.16 4.90 -28.21
N THR A 20 20.78 6.13 -28.50
CA THR A 20 19.45 6.66 -28.24
C THR A 20 18.49 5.97 -29.19
N ALA A 21 17.87 4.89 -28.75
CA ALA A 21 16.79 4.25 -29.50
C ALA A 21 15.52 5.10 -29.40
N LEU A 22 15.46 6.15 -30.21
CA LEU A 22 14.22 6.76 -30.66
C LEU A 22 13.63 5.83 -31.74
N GLY A 23 12.95 4.78 -31.32
CA GLY A 23 12.21 3.87 -32.17
C GLY A 23 10.73 4.15 -32.11
N GLY A 24 10.22 4.78 -33.17
CA GLY A 24 8.92 4.62 -33.80
C GLY A 24 7.70 4.46 -32.92
N LEU A 25 6.82 5.45 -32.95
CA LEU A 25 5.39 5.36 -32.63
C LEU A 25 4.80 4.04 -33.19
N ARG A 26 4.67 3.02 -32.35
CA ARG A 26 3.78 1.90 -32.59
C ARG A 26 2.40 2.27 -32.06
N LYS A 27 1.45 2.29 -32.99
CA LYS A 27 0.03 2.52 -32.80
C LYS A 27 -0.56 1.74 -31.63
N GLU A 28 -1.47 2.38 -30.93
CA GLU A 28 -2.37 1.94 -29.87
C GLU A 28 -3.07 0.59 -30.14
N LYS A 29 -2.39 -0.51 -29.96
CA LYS A 29 -3.02 -1.84 -30.05
C LYS A 29 -2.52 -2.89 -29.05
N ALA A 30 -1.92 -2.53 -27.94
CA ALA A 30 -1.23 -3.54 -27.11
C ALA A 30 -1.37 -3.44 -25.58
N VAL A 31 -2.13 -2.50 -25.01
CA VAL A 31 -2.21 -2.44 -23.55
C VAL A 31 -2.84 -3.71 -22.96
N GLY A 32 -3.89 -4.24 -23.58
CA GLY A 32 -4.60 -5.43 -23.07
C GLY A 32 -3.86 -6.76 -23.31
N SER A 33 -3.25 -6.96 -24.48
CA SER A 33 -2.60 -8.23 -24.82
C SER A 33 -1.31 -8.50 -24.04
N ASP A 34 -0.51 -7.47 -23.81
CA ASP A 34 0.74 -7.59 -23.05
C ASP A 34 0.45 -7.79 -21.57
N LEU A 35 -0.56 -7.11 -21.00
CA LEU A 35 -0.96 -7.31 -19.61
C LEU A 35 -1.43 -8.73 -19.35
N ASN A 36 -2.30 -9.29 -20.21
CA ASN A 36 -2.75 -10.68 -20.10
C ASN A 36 -1.58 -11.66 -20.03
N ARG A 37 -0.56 -11.47 -20.87
CA ARG A 37 0.65 -12.30 -20.87
C ARG A 37 1.36 -12.26 -19.52
N TYR A 38 1.56 -11.07 -18.93
CA TYR A 38 2.28 -10.93 -17.67
C TYR A 38 1.48 -11.47 -16.49
N PHE A 39 0.16 -11.20 -16.44
CA PHE A 39 -0.69 -11.74 -15.39
C PHE A 39 -0.78 -13.26 -15.46
N SER A 40 -0.84 -13.84 -16.67
CA SER A 40 -0.83 -15.29 -16.85
C SER A 40 0.47 -15.96 -16.36
N GLN A 41 1.62 -15.27 -16.42
CA GLN A 41 2.89 -15.81 -15.86
C GLN A 41 2.81 -16.03 -14.34
N MET A 42 2.03 -15.26 -13.61
CA MET A 42 1.80 -15.50 -12.18
C MET A 42 0.54 -16.33 -11.90
N GLY A 43 -0.10 -16.86 -12.94
CA GLY A 43 -1.31 -17.69 -12.83
C GLY A 43 -2.58 -16.89 -12.55
N ALA A 44 -2.61 -15.62 -12.93
CA ALA A 44 -3.76 -14.73 -12.78
C ALA A 44 -4.42 -14.38 -14.10
N HIS A 45 -5.69 -13.98 -14.02
CA HIS A 45 -6.42 -13.36 -15.13
C HIS A 45 -6.54 -11.86 -14.90
N VAL A 46 -6.55 -11.08 -15.97
CA VAL A 46 -6.80 -9.64 -15.92
C VAL A 46 -7.82 -9.23 -16.98
N LYS A 47 -8.72 -8.32 -16.62
CA LYS A 47 -9.66 -7.68 -17.54
C LYS A 47 -9.39 -6.18 -17.53
N VAL A 48 -9.14 -5.61 -18.70
CA VAL A 48 -8.99 -4.17 -18.87
C VAL A 48 -10.27 -3.62 -19.45
N LEU A 49 -10.92 -2.73 -18.73
CA LEU A 49 -12.19 -2.11 -19.11
C LEU A 49 -11.97 -0.62 -19.34
N GLU A 50 -12.28 -0.17 -20.54
CA GLU A 50 -12.38 1.25 -20.85
C GLU A 50 -13.81 1.71 -20.54
N GLY A 51 -13.97 2.79 -19.79
CA GLY A 51 -15.32 3.23 -19.52
C GLY A 51 -15.43 4.33 -18.45
N LYS A 52 -16.67 4.78 -18.26
CA LYS A 52 -17.00 5.73 -17.21
C LYS A 52 -16.60 5.17 -15.85
N SER A 53 -15.82 5.93 -15.09
CA SER A 53 -15.57 5.62 -13.67
C SER A 53 -16.89 5.24 -13.00
N PRO A 54 -16.96 4.18 -12.19
CA PRO A 54 -18.16 3.87 -11.45
C PRO A 54 -18.56 5.10 -10.67
N GLY A 55 -19.71 5.66 -11.01
CA GLY A 55 -20.23 6.87 -10.43
C GLY A 55 -20.23 6.75 -8.91
N ARG A 56 -19.87 7.83 -8.24
CA ARG A 56 -19.96 8.13 -6.82
C ARG A 56 -20.83 7.13 -6.03
N ARG A 57 -20.21 6.19 -5.36
CA ARG A 57 -20.87 5.43 -4.29
C ARG A 57 -20.14 5.54 -2.94
N TRP A 58 -19.25 6.52 -2.82
CA TRP A 58 -18.57 6.81 -1.55
C TRP A 58 -18.84 8.26 -1.19
N GLY A 59 -19.67 8.42 -0.15
CA GLY A 59 -20.07 9.71 0.39
C GLY A 59 -18.92 10.44 1.09
N ILE A 60 -18.02 11.03 0.32
CA ILE A 60 -17.16 12.09 0.79
C ILE A 60 -17.57 13.34 0.02
N SER A 61 -18.37 14.15 0.68
CA SER A 61 -18.67 15.52 0.28
C SER A 61 -17.36 16.33 0.36
N GLY A 62 -16.92 16.86 -0.74
CA GLY A 62 -15.83 17.83 -0.75
C GLY A 62 -14.97 17.77 -2.01
N SER A 63 -14.97 18.85 -2.76
CA SER A 63 -14.19 19.19 -3.94
C SER A 63 -14.44 18.35 -5.21
N ARG A 64 -14.55 19.05 -6.33
CA ARG A 64 -14.44 18.49 -7.68
C ARG A 64 -13.02 17.98 -7.93
N GLU A 65 -12.58 17.02 -7.14
CA GLU A 65 -11.35 16.28 -7.46
C GLU A 65 -11.65 15.37 -8.64
N GLU A 66 -10.81 15.43 -9.62
CA GLU A 66 -10.88 14.63 -10.84
C GLU A 66 -11.13 13.16 -10.51
N ALA A 67 -12.13 12.56 -11.15
CA ALA A 67 -12.41 11.14 -11.00
C ALA A 67 -11.13 10.33 -11.25
N PRO A 68 -10.87 9.26 -10.49
CA PRO A 68 -9.67 8.43 -10.69
C PRO A 68 -9.66 7.91 -12.12
N ARG A 69 -8.54 8.14 -12.82
CA ARG A 69 -8.38 7.70 -14.21
C ARG A 69 -8.01 6.23 -14.31
N ILE A 70 -7.55 5.61 -13.22
CA ILE A 70 -7.30 4.19 -13.13
C ILE A 70 -7.81 3.66 -11.79
N VAL A 71 -8.54 2.54 -11.85
CA VAL A 71 -8.99 1.78 -10.68
C VAL A 71 -8.55 0.34 -10.85
N LEU A 72 -7.85 -0.20 -9.86
CA LEU A 72 -7.52 -1.61 -9.79
C LEU A 72 -8.41 -2.27 -8.74
N ASP A 73 -8.93 -3.46 -9.07
CA ASP A 73 -9.83 -4.21 -8.20
C ASP A 73 -9.61 -5.71 -8.37
N ILE A 74 -9.98 -6.49 -7.36
CA ILE A 74 -10.11 -7.94 -7.47
C ILE A 74 -11.59 -8.25 -7.59
N ARG A 75 -11.95 -8.94 -8.64
CA ARG A 75 -13.32 -9.37 -8.93
C ARG A 75 -13.38 -10.89 -9.00
N ARG A 76 -14.59 -11.42 -8.87
CA ARG A 76 -14.85 -12.84 -8.99
C ARG A 76 -15.92 -13.07 -10.04
N ASP A 77 -15.71 -14.08 -10.89
CA ASP A 77 -16.70 -14.62 -11.80
C ASP A 77 -16.78 -16.16 -11.67
N GLN A 78 -17.42 -16.83 -12.62
CA GLN A 78 -17.54 -18.29 -12.65
C GLN A 78 -16.19 -19.03 -12.78
N HIS A 79 -15.14 -18.37 -13.22
CA HIS A 79 -13.78 -18.90 -13.36
C HIS A 79 -12.86 -18.59 -12.17
N GLY A 80 -13.36 -17.85 -11.17
CA GLY A 80 -12.61 -17.48 -9.98
C GLY A 80 -12.29 -15.98 -9.90
N GLU A 81 -11.28 -15.65 -9.11
CA GLU A 81 -10.83 -14.27 -8.93
C GLU A 81 -9.97 -13.81 -10.11
N TYR A 82 -10.14 -12.55 -10.49
CA TYR A 82 -9.35 -11.89 -11.53
C TYR A 82 -9.09 -10.43 -11.19
N PHE A 83 -8.02 -9.87 -11.77
CA PHE A 83 -7.74 -8.45 -11.69
C PHE A 83 -8.59 -7.67 -12.68
N GLU A 84 -9.27 -6.64 -12.22
CA GLU A 84 -10.00 -5.70 -13.05
C GLU A 84 -9.26 -4.36 -13.05
N ILE A 85 -8.88 -3.90 -14.23
CA ILE A 85 -8.25 -2.60 -14.42
C ILE A 85 -9.24 -1.75 -15.21
N ARG A 86 -9.76 -0.70 -14.59
CA ARG A 86 -10.64 0.27 -15.25
C ARG A 86 -9.88 1.55 -15.50
N THR A 87 -9.94 2.01 -16.74
CA THR A 87 -9.39 3.29 -17.16
C THR A 87 -10.52 4.28 -17.36
N GLY A 88 -10.43 5.45 -16.72
CA GLY A 88 -11.44 6.50 -16.83
C GLY A 88 -11.26 7.37 -18.09
N PRO A 89 -12.23 8.21 -18.42
CA PRO A 89 -12.16 9.12 -19.55
C PRO A 89 -11.15 10.26 -19.31
N GLY A 90 -10.62 10.78 -20.41
CA GLY A 90 -9.76 11.97 -20.45
C GLY A 90 -8.26 11.68 -20.31
N GLY A 91 -7.50 12.19 -21.25
CA GLY A 91 -6.04 12.05 -21.31
C GLY A 91 -5.56 10.65 -21.65
N ARG A 92 -4.25 10.49 -21.72
CA ARG A 92 -3.60 9.20 -22.00
C ARG A 92 -3.18 8.51 -20.70
N GLN A 93 -3.37 7.20 -20.65
CA GLN A 93 -2.94 6.36 -19.56
C GLN A 93 -1.98 5.30 -20.07
N GLU A 94 -0.87 5.15 -19.38
CA GLU A 94 0.10 4.09 -19.61
C GLU A 94 0.12 3.13 -18.44
N ILE A 95 0.00 1.85 -18.73
CA ILE A 95 0.14 0.79 -17.74
C ILE A 95 1.31 -0.09 -18.17
N VAL A 96 2.31 -0.16 -17.31
CA VAL A 96 3.56 -0.88 -17.58
C VAL A 96 3.83 -1.87 -16.47
N VAL A 97 4.14 -3.11 -16.85
CA VAL A 97 4.65 -4.10 -15.90
C VAL A 97 6.15 -3.88 -15.73
N LEU A 98 6.56 -3.55 -14.51
CA LEU A 98 7.96 -3.30 -14.18
C LEU A 98 8.73 -4.59 -13.90
N ASN A 99 8.10 -5.54 -13.22
CA ASN A 99 8.72 -6.80 -12.81
C ASN A 99 7.65 -7.86 -12.56
N VAL A 100 7.94 -9.11 -12.89
CA VAL A 100 7.10 -10.29 -12.58
C VAL A 100 7.97 -11.33 -11.87
N GLU A 101 7.44 -11.88 -10.79
CA GLU A 101 8.02 -13.01 -10.05
C GLU A 101 7.03 -14.19 -10.07
N PRO A 102 7.07 -15.02 -11.12
CA PRO A 102 6.07 -16.09 -11.32
C PRO A 102 6.03 -17.10 -10.18
N ARG A 103 7.18 -17.48 -9.64
CA ARG A 103 7.27 -18.43 -8.51
C ARG A 103 6.60 -17.92 -7.24
N GLU A 104 6.63 -16.62 -7.05
CA GLU A 104 6.02 -15.95 -5.90
C GLU A 104 4.59 -15.51 -6.19
N ARG A 105 4.14 -15.63 -7.45
CA ARG A 105 2.83 -15.17 -7.94
C ARG A 105 2.62 -13.67 -7.69
N HIS A 106 3.65 -12.87 -7.99
CA HIS A 106 3.64 -11.42 -7.78
C HIS A 106 4.07 -10.67 -9.04
N LEU A 107 3.51 -9.47 -9.20
CA LEU A 107 3.78 -8.55 -10.29
C LEU A 107 3.79 -7.12 -9.78
N LEU A 108 4.75 -6.30 -10.23
CA LEU A 108 4.79 -4.87 -9.96
C LEU A 108 4.33 -4.09 -11.19
N LEU A 109 3.25 -3.34 -11.02
CA LEU A 109 2.61 -2.54 -12.05
C LEU A 109 2.92 -1.05 -11.82
N LEU A 110 3.17 -0.32 -12.90
CA LEU A 110 3.28 1.13 -12.94
C LEU A 110 2.15 1.70 -13.77
N SER A 111 1.42 2.65 -13.24
CA SER A 111 0.49 3.50 -13.96
C SER A 111 1.07 4.90 -14.09
N ARG A 112 1.01 5.47 -15.30
CA ARG A 112 1.29 6.88 -15.59
C ARG A 112 0.05 7.51 -16.18
N GLN A 113 -0.26 8.72 -15.73
CA GLN A 113 -1.41 9.48 -16.21
C GLN A 113 -0.93 10.77 -16.85
N PHE A 114 -1.48 11.05 -18.01
CA PHE A 114 -1.24 12.28 -18.77
C PHE A 114 -2.58 12.98 -19.00
N GLY A 115 -2.55 14.29 -18.99
CA GLY A 115 -3.71 15.11 -19.31
C GLY A 115 -4.00 15.15 -20.81
N GLU A 116 -5.06 15.85 -21.20
CA GLU A 116 -5.46 16.01 -22.61
C GLU A 116 -4.40 16.68 -23.48
N ARG A 117 -3.55 17.51 -22.88
CA ARG A 117 -2.41 18.19 -23.53
C ARG A 117 -1.08 17.44 -23.33
N GLU A 118 -1.13 16.12 -23.09
CA GLU A 118 0.03 15.26 -22.83
C GLU A 118 0.91 15.69 -21.63
N GLN A 119 0.44 16.60 -20.76
CA GLN A 119 1.16 16.94 -19.54
C GLN A 119 1.10 15.78 -18.55
N PHE A 120 2.22 15.47 -17.92
CA PHE A 120 2.29 14.46 -16.87
C PHE A 120 1.46 14.88 -15.64
N LEU A 121 0.56 14.03 -15.18
CA LEU A 121 -0.30 14.30 -14.04
C LEU A 121 0.07 13.49 -12.80
N ALA A 122 0.22 12.18 -12.96
CA ALA A 122 0.47 11.28 -11.84
C ALA A 122 1.20 10.01 -12.24
N LYS A 123 1.90 9.44 -11.28
CA LYS A 123 2.55 8.14 -11.36
C LYS A 123 2.21 7.33 -10.10
N GLN A 124 1.73 6.12 -10.28
CA GLN A 124 1.34 5.22 -9.21
C GLN A 124 1.90 3.84 -9.47
N LYS A 125 2.26 3.13 -8.41
CA LYS A 125 2.75 1.75 -8.49
C LYS A 125 1.89 0.85 -7.63
N PHE A 126 1.67 -0.37 -8.11
CA PHE A 126 0.84 -1.36 -7.42
C PHE A 126 1.57 -2.70 -7.40
N LEU A 127 1.64 -3.30 -6.23
CA LEU A 127 2.01 -4.70 -6.09
C LEU A 127 0.75 -5.54 -6.21
N CYS A 128 0.65 -6.30 -7.28
CA CYS A 128 -0.37 -7.31 -7.48
C CYS A 128 0.20 -8.66 -7.09
N GLY A 129 -0.53 -9.46 -6.33
CA GLY A 129 0.00 -10.73 -5.86
C GLY A 129 -1.07 -11.67 -5.34
N HIS A 130 -0.64 -12.90 -5.02
CA HIS A 130 -1.47 -13.88 -4.35
C HIS A 130 -0.94 -14.13 -2.94
N ASP A 131 -1.80 -13.97 -1.95
CA ASP A 131 -1.47 -14.21 -0.55
C ASP A 131 -2.43 -15.25 0.03
N GLU A 132 -1.87 -16.36 0.57
CA GLU A 132 -2.64 -17.50 1.07
C GLU A 132 -3.68 -18.04 0.07
N ARG A 133 -4.86 -17.45 0.05
CA ARG A 133 -6.03 -17.96 -0.68
C ARG A 133 -6.51 -17.01 -1.77
N HIS A 134 -6.16 -15.73 -1.69
CA HIS A 134 -6.76 -14.67 -2.50
C HIS A 134 -5.72 -13.83 -3.24
N TRP A 135 -6.12 -13.28 -4.36
CA TRP A 135 -5.39 -12.22 -5.03
C TRP A 135 -5.51 -10.91 -4.24
N PHE A 136 -4.51 -10.07 -4.31
CA PHE A 136 -4.52 -8.76 -3.69
C PHE A 136 -3.86 -7.70 -4.57
N VAL A 137 -4.20 -6.44 -4.32
CA VAL A 137 -3.52 -5.26 -4.85
C VAL A 137 -3.13 -4.37 -3.68
N ALA A 138 -1.86 -3.98 -3.62
CA ALA A 138 -1.36 -3.03 -2.64
C ALA A 138 -0.71 -1.83 -3.32
N ALA A 139 -1.12 -0.62 -2.97
CA ALA A 139 -0.52 0.61 -3.48
C ALA A 139 0.84 0.86 -2.83
N ILE A 140 1.84 1.19 -3.63
CA ILE A 140 3.18 1.54 -3.15
C ILE A 140 3.24 3.06 -2.93
N PRO A 141 3.73 3.53 -1.78
CA PRO A 141 3.93 4.96 -1.54
C PRO A 141 4.76 5.62 -2.66
N GLU A 142 4.34 6.80 -3.12
CA GLU A 142 4.89 7.47 -4.30
C GLU A 142 6.38 7.82 -4.16
N ASN A 143 6.81 8.10 -2.93
CA ASN A 143 8.21 8.43 -2.60
C ASN A 143 9.16 7.23 -2.60
N GLU A 144 8.64 6.00 -2.70
CA GLU A 144 9.47 4.80 -2.72
C GLU A 144 9.98 4.50 -4.14
N PRO A 145 11.32 4.52 -4.37
CA PRO A 145 11.92 4.33 -5.69
C PRO A 145 12.02 2.86 -6.08
N VAL A 146 10.88 2.14 -6.09
CA VAL A 146 10.86 0.69 -6.39
C VAL A 146 10.69 0.40 -7.88
N SER A 147 11.37 -0.63 -8.35
CA SER A 147 11.28 -1.17 -9.72
C SER A 147 11.17 -2.70 -9.77
N THR A 148 11.20 -3.37 -8.61
CA THR A 148 11.11 -4.82 -8.49
C THR A 148 10.06 -5.23 -7.47
N VAL A 149 9.52 -6.45 -7.60
CA VAL A 149 8.63 -7.07 -6.62
C VAL A 149 9.26 -7.10 -5.23
N ALA A 150 10.53 -7.49 -5.14
CA ALA A 150 11.26 -7.52 -3.87
C ALA A 150 11.36 -6.11 -3.23
N GLY A 151 11.65 -5.09 -4.03
CA GLY A 151 11.65 -3.69 -3.57
C GLY A 151 10.28 -3.24 -3.09
N ALA A 152 9.21 -3.59 -3.81
CA ALA A 152 7.84 -3.27 -3.43
C ALA A 152 7.45 -3.92 -2.09
N LYS A 153 7.80 -5.20 -1.88
CA LYS A 153 7.58 -5.88 -0.59
C LYS A 153 8.30 -5.21 0.57
N ILE A 154 9.52 -4.70 0.34
CA ILE A 154 10.26 -3.95 1.37
C ILE A 154 9.61 -2.60 1.62
N ALA A 155 9.22 -1.87 0.57
CA ALA A 155 8.57 -0.58 0.68
C ALA A 155 7.24 -0.65 1.45
N LEU A 156 6.49 -1.74 1.31
CA LEU A 156 5.25 -1.97 2.06
C LEU A 156 5.47 -2.28 3.54
N LYS A 157 6.68 -2.60 3.99
CA LYS A 157 6.93 -2.83 5.42
C LYS A 157 6.93 -1.51 6.19
N PRO A 158 6.24 -1.46 7.34
CA PRO A 158 6.35 -0.33 8.26
C PRO A 158 7.80 -0.09 8.71
N GLU A 159 8.15 1.15 8.96
CA GLU A 159 9.50 1.52 9.41
C GLU A 159 9.92 0.76 10.67
N GLY A 160 9.03 0.63 11.67
CA GLY A 160 9.32 -0.12 12.89
C GLY A 160 9.67 -1.60 12.63
N VAL A 161 9.11 -2.21 11.58
CA VAL A 161 9.48 -3.57 11.15
C VAL A 161 10.87 -3.57 10.52
N ARG A 162 11.15 -2.65 9.59
CA ARG A 162 12.45 -2.53 8.91
C ARG A 162 13.58 -2.28 9.90
N THR A 163 13.38 -1.37 10.85
CA THR A 163 14.34 -1.06 11.92
C THR A 163 14.62 -2.29 12.76
N ARG A 164 13.58 -3.02 13.20
CA ARG A 164 13.76 -4.23 14.01
C ARG A 164 14.45 -5.35 13.23
N GLU A 165 14.15 -5.53 11.95
CA GLU A 165 14.86 -6.48 11.10
C GLU A 165 16.36 -6.15 11.04
N GLY A 166 16.70 -4.87 10.89
CA GLY A 166 18.10 -4.41 10.91
C GLY A 166 18.79 -4.69 12.25
N LEU A 167 18.17 -4.34 13.36
CA LEU A 167 18.71 -4.58 14.71
C LEU A 167 18.94 -6.08 15.01
N LEU A 168 18.07 -6.96 14.49
CA LEU A 168 18.16 -8.40 14.70
C LEU A 168 18.99 -9.13 13.64
N GLY A 169 19.56 -8.42 12.66
CA GLY A 169 20.34 -9.00 11.57
C GLY A 169 19.54 -10.01 10.75
N ILE A 170 18.26 -9.74 10.47
CA ILE A 170 17.40 -10.65 9.71
C ILE A 170 17.89 -10.73 8.28
N SER A 171 18.19 -11.94 7.81
CA SER A 171 18.63 -12.16 6.43
C SER A 171 17.55 -11.76 5.42
N ARG A 172 17.97 -11.37 4.20
CA ARG A 172 17.04 -11.00 3.13
C ARG A 172 15.99 -12.09 2.84
N LYS A 173 16.39 -13.36 2.86
CA LYS A 173 15.47 -14.48 2.66
C LYS A 173 14.41 -14.57 3.77
N ALA A 174 14.84 -14.46 5.03
CA ALA A 174 13.93 -14.50 6.17
C ALA A 174 13.04 -13.25 6.25
N SER A 175 13.50 -12.11 5.75
CA SER A 175 12.74 -10.86 5.68
C SER A 175 11.50 -10.96 4.79
N PHE A 176 11.49 -11.84 3.78
CA PHE A 176 10.31 -12.07 2.92
C PHE A 176 9.35 -13.14 3.44
N GLN A 177 9.69 -13.83 4.51
CA GLN A 177 8.77 -14.77 5.15
C GLN A 177 7.71 -14.03 5.96
N ARG A 178 6.55 -14.66 6.13
CA ARG A 178 5.46 -14.10 6.96
C ARG A 178 5.76 -14.10 8.44
N ARG A 179 6.74 -14.90 8.86
CA ARG A 179 7.19 -15.03 10.25
C ARG A 179 8.71 -15.08 10.30
N ASN A 180 9.27 -14.23 11.14
CA ASN A 180 10.66 -14.29 11.55
C ASN A 180 10.81 -13.76 13.00
N ARG A 181 12.03 -13.59 13.50
CA ARG A 181 12.25 -13.09 14.87
C ARG A 181 11.81 -11.62 15.06
N ALA A 182 11.65 -10.85 13.98
CA ALA A 182 11.26 -9.45 14.07
C ALA A 182 9.75 -9.27 14.07
N PHE A 183 9.00 -10.11 13.38
CA PHE A 183 7.55 -9.95 13.25
C PHE A 183 6.84 -11.26 12.84
N ILE A 184 5.52 -11.25 13.01
CA ILE A 184 4.57 -12.16 12.37
C ILE A 184 3.66 -11.28 11.51
N ARG A 185 3.31 -11.71 10.27
CA ARG A 185 2.43 -10.99 9.35
C ARG A 185 1.17 -11.81 9.07
N GLN A 186 0.01 -11.14 9.06
CA GLN A 186 -1.26 -11.67 8.57
C GLN A 186 -1.94 -10.58 7.73
N GLY A 187 -2.12 -10.82 6.45
CA GLY A 187 -2.58 -9.79 5.51
C GLY A 187 -1.68 -8.56 5.50
N GLU A 188 -2.28 -7.39 5.69
CA GLU A 188 -1.61 -6.09 5.78
C GLU A 188 -1.02 -5.79 7.17
N TRP A 189 -1.30 -6.61 8.17
CA TRP A 189 -0.88 -6.36 9.55
C TRP A 189 0.43 -7.06 9.91
N PHE A 190 1.29 -6.32 10.59
CA PHE A 190 2.53 -6.80 11.18
C PHE A 190 2.43 -6.79 12.70
N PHE A 191 2.67 -7.92 13.32
CA PHE A 191 2.70 -8.08 14.77
C PHE A 191 4.15 -8.17 15.23
N VAL A 192 4.63 -7.11 15.89
CA VAL A 192 6.02 -6.96 16.33
C VAL A 192 6.11 -7.26 17.83
N PRO A 193 6.90 -8.24 18.28
CA PRO A 193 7.04 -8.57 19.70
C PRO A 193 7.37 -7.33 20.54
N ALA A 194 6.64 -7.14 21.64
CA ALA A 194 6.79 -6.00 22.53
C ALA A 194 6.87 -6.46 24.00
N ALA A 195 7.83 -5.90 24.73
CA ALA A 195 7.84 -6.01 26.19
C ALA A 195 6.85 -4.97 26.74
N LEU A 196 5.69 -5.44 27.16
CA LEU A 196 4.60 -4.61 27.65
C LEU A 196 3.96 -5.27 28.86
N GLU A 197 3.79 -4.50 29.92
CA GLU A 197 2.91 -4.80 31.05
C GLU A 197 1.62 -4.03 30.87
N ALA A 198 0.57 -4.74 30.46
CA ALA A 198 -0.76 -4.13 30.26
C ALA A 198 -1.54 -4.18 31.57
N ASP A 199 -2.25 -3.09 31.90
CA ASP A 199 -3.26 -3.13 32.98
C ASP A 199 -4.39 -4.09 32.58
N PRO A 200 -4.61 -5.19 33.33
CA PRO A 200 -5.62 -6.19 32.98
C PRO A 200 -7.03 -5.63 32.83
N ARG A 201 -7.35 -4.52 33.52
CA ARG A 201 -8.66 -3.87 33.47
C ARG A 201 -8.90 -3.12 32.15
N LEU A 202 -7.83 -2.81 31.41
CA LEU A 202 -7.88 -2.10 30.13
C LEU A 202 -7.69 -3.04 28.93
N VAL A 203 -7.55 -4.34 29.17
CA VAL A 203 -7.48 -5.33 28.12
C VAL A 203 -8.87 -5.62 27.55
N LEU A 204 -9.02 -5.35 26.27
CA LEU A 204 -10.23 -5.66 25.51
C LEU A 204 -10.15 -7.09 24.96
N ARG A 205 -11.27 -7.78 24.90
CA ARG A 205 -11.37 -9.13 24.35
C ARG A 205 -12.23 -9.15 23.11
N ASN A 206 -11.87 -10.02 22.15
CA ASN A 206 -12.55 -10.12 20.85
C ASN A 206 -12.62 -8.74 20.15
N GLU A 207 -11.51 -8.06 20.06
CA GLU A 207 -11.44 -6.70 19.54
C GLU A 207 -11.13 -6.71 18.04
N PRO A 208 -11.93 -6.01 17.21
CA PRO A 208 -11.67 -5.91 15.79
C PRO A 208 -10.52 -4.93 15.49
N LEU A 209 -9.59 -5.35 14.64
CA LEU A 209 -8.62 -4.48 13.99
C LEU A 209 -9.11 -4.21 12.58
N SER A 210 -9.55 -2.98 12.33
CA SER A 210 -10.03 -2.54 11.03
C SER A 210 -9.17 -1.40 10.49
N ARG A 211 -8.95 -1.39 9.18
CA ARG A 211 -8.32 -0.26 8.50
C ARG A 211 -9.30 0.83 8.04
N GLY A 212 -10.58 0.66 8.33
CA GLY A 212 -11.59 1.74 8.21
C GLY A 212 -12.29 1.85 6.85
N ASN A 213 -11.92 1.08 5.83
CA ASN A 213 -12.50 1.21 4.49
C ASN A 213 -13.55 0.13 4.15
N GLY A 214 -14.25 -0.40 5.17
CA GLY A 214 -15.32 -1.39 4.95
C GLY A 214 -14.83 -2.82 4.75
N GLY A 215 -13.53 -3.08 4.92
CA GLY A 215 -12.98 -4.43 4.88
C GLY A 215 -13.35 -5.26 6.10
N LYS A 216 -13.27 -6.59 5.97
CA LYS A 216 -13.46 -7.53 7.08
C LYS A 216 -12.38 -7.28 8.14
N PRO A 217 -12.76 -7.17 9.43
CA PRO A 217 -11.78 -6.94 10.48
C PRO A 217 -10.99 -8.21 10.81
N HIS A 218 -9.74 -8.03 11.23
CA HIS A 218 -9.01 -9.05 11.96
C HIS A 218 -9.44 -9.03 13.41
N TRP A 219 -9.71 -10.18 14.00
CA TRP A 219 -10.18 -10.29 15.37
C TRP A 219 -9.03 -10.68 16.30
N ALA A 220 -8.76 -9.83 17.27
CA ALA A 220 -7.76 -10.07 18.30
C ALA A 220 -8.42 -10.70 19.53
N GLU A 221 -7.87 -11.83 20.02
CA GLU A 221 -8.34 -12.45 21.27
C GLU A 221 -8.20 -11.47 22.45
N GLU A 222 -7.06 -10.82 22.55
CA GLU A 222 -6.80 -9.74 23.52
C GLU A 222 -6.16 -8.54 22.84
N CYS A 223 -6.65 -7.36 23.17
CA CYS A 223 -6.15 -6.08 22.65
C CYS A 223 -5.97 -5.08 23.79
N TYR A 224 -4.88 -4.34 23.74
CA TYR A 224 -4.59 -3.24 24.65
C TYR A 224 -4.19 -2.00 23.84
N ARG A 225 -4.76 -0.87 24.21
CA ARG A 225 -4.45 0.43 23.58
C ARG A 225 -3.74 1.33 24.58
N SER A 226 -2.62 1.92 24.17
CA SER A 226 -1.80 2.78 25.04
C SER A 226 -1.41 4.07 24.35
N GLY A 227 -1.42 5.17 25.10
CA GLY A 227 -1.06 6.49 24.61
C GLY A 227 -2.13 7.09 23.69
N GLY A 228 -1.67 7.87 22.72
CA GLY A 228 -2.51 8.60 21.79
C GLY A 228 -3.11 9.89 22.34
N ASP A 229 -3.53 10.75 21.42
CA ASP A 229 -4.14 12.04 21.75
C ASP A 229 -5.64 11.87 22.04
N THR A 230 -6.11 12.52 23.10
CA THR A 230 -7.55 12.58 23.36
C THR A 230 -8.21 13.51 22.35
N VAL A 231 -9.20 13.00 21.61
CA VAL A 231 -9.94 13.75 20.60
C VAL A 231 -11.45 13.59 20.81
N TYR A 232 -12.18 14.62 20.41
CA TYR A 232 -13.63 14.68 20.42
C TYR A 232 -14.15 14.40 19.01
N VAL A 233 -14.81 13.27 18.83
CA VAL A 233 -15.30 12.78 17.52
C VAL A 233 -16.82 12.92 17.44
N SER A 234 -17.33 13.40 16.34
CA SER A 234 -18.75 13.41 15.99
C SER A 234 -18.95 13.15 14.49
N ALA A 235 -20.18 12.96 14.06
CA ALA A 235 -20.48 12.79 12.63
C ALA A 235 -19.99 13.96 11.77
N ARG A 236 -19.96 15.17 12.31
CA ARG A 236 -19.45 16.37 11.62
C ARG A 236 -17.92 16.45 11.64
N TYR A 237 -17.28 15.89 12.65
CA TYR A 237 -15.83 15.91 12.86
C TYR A 237 -15.30 14.48 13.02
N PRO A 238 -15.32 13.66 11.96
CA PRO A 238 -14.96 12.24 12.05
C PRO A 238 -13.48 12.02 12.33
N SER A 239 -12.61 12.97 11.98
CA SER A 239 -11.16 12.91 12.29
C SER A 239 -10.84 13.28 13.75
N GLY A 240 -11.85 13.75 14.50
CA GLY A 240 -11.70 14.21 15.87
C GLY A 240 -11.09 15.61 16.01
N LEU A 241 -11.55 16.35 16.97
CA LEU A 241 -11.01 17.64 17.39
C LEU A 241 -10.14 17.45 18.63
N THR A 242 -9.03 18.16 18.72
CA THR A 242 -8.27 18.27 19.96
C THR A 242 -9.09 18.96 21.04
N ALA A 243 -8.70 18.84 22.30
CA ALA A 243 -9.40 19.51 23.40
C ALA A 243 -9.47 21.04 23.22
N GLU A 244 -8.45 21.64 22.62
CA GLU A 244 -8.41 23.07 22.33
C GLU A 244 -9.37 23.46 21.20
N GLU A 245 -9.40 22.70 20.12
CA GLU A 245 -10.31 22.92 19.00
C GLU A 245 -11.78 22.72 19.44
N TYR A 246 -12.04 21.67 20.24
CA TYR A 246 -13.37 21.42 20.80
C TYR A 246 -13.85 22.57 21.69
N LYS A 247 -12.98 23.14 22.55
CA LYS A 247 -13.33 24.27 23.41
C LYS A 247 -13.69 25.56 22.64
N LYS A 248 -13.12 25.72 21.44
CA LYS A 248 -13.37 26.87 20.54
C LYS A 248 -14.73 26.79 19.85
N LEU A 249 -15.38 25.63 19.83
CA LEU A 249 -16.73 25.49 19.26
C LEU A 249 -17.78 26.24 20.07
N PRO A 250 -18.79 26.76 19.40
CA PRO A 250 -20.00 27.28 20.08
C PRO A 250 -20.65 26.24 20.99
N ALA A 251 -21.27 26.66 22.09
CA ALA A 251 -21.91 25.76 23.05
C ALA A 251 -22.98 24.86 22.39
N SER A 252 -23.70 25.37 21.41
CA SER A 252 -24.71 24.64 20.64
C SER A 252 -24.09 23.47 19.83
N GLU A 253 -22.89 23.62 19.33
CA GLU A 253 -22.19 22.55 18.60
C GLU A 253 -21.55 21.52 19.54
N ARG A 254 -21.04 21.94 20.70
CA ARG A 254 -20.44 21.03 21.69
C ARG A 254 -21.41 20.01 22.26
N ASN A 255 -22.71 20.34 22.28
CA ASN A 255 -23.76 19.45 22.78
C ASN A 255 -24.25 18.44 21.73
N SER A 256 -23.66 18.39 20.52
CA SER A 256 -24.14 17.58 19.40
C SER A 256 -23.44 16.22 19.29
N GLY A 257 -23.57 15.38 20.34
CA GLY A 257 -23.22 13.95 20.24
C GLY A 257 -21.72 13.66 20.01
N PHE A 258 -20.84 14.41 20.68
CA PHE A 258 -19.42 14.09 20.68
C PHE A 258 -19.11 12.89 21.58
N HIS A 259 -18.20 12.03 21.08
CA HIS A 259 -17.60 10.93 21.84
C HIS A 259 -16.12 11.21 22.05
N ILE A 260 -15.61 10.90 23.22
CA ILE A 260 -14.18 11.01 23.52
C ILE A 260 -13.49 9.74 23.02
N MET A 261 -12.48 9.91 22.16
CA MET A 261 -11.69 8.83 21.60
C MET A 261 -10.19 9.12 21.75
N LYS A 262 -9.38 8.09 21.55
CA LYS A 262 -7.92 8.21 21.45
C LYS A 262 -7.49 8.11 19.99
N ARG A 263 -6.90 9.16 19.44
CA ARG A 263 -6.30 9.17 18.12
C ARG A 263 -4.84 8.74 18.22
N ASP A 264 -4.37 7.94 17.26
CA ASP A 264 -2.98 7.48 17.16
C ASP A 264 -2.47 6.69 18.38
N ALA A 265 -3.37 6.06 19.14
CA ALA A 265 -2.98 5.13 20.19
C ALA A 265 -2.19 3.96 19.62
N ALA A 266 -1.12 3.57 20.31
CA ALA A 266 -0.43 2.32 20.00
C ALA A 266 -1.31 1.14 20.35
N VAL A 267 -1.49 0.22 19.40
CA VAL A 267 -2.30 -0.99 19.55
C VAL A 267 -1.38 -2.17 19.81
N TYR A 268 -1.71 -2.95 20.81
CA TYR A 268 -1.02 -4.19 21.17
C TYR A 268 -2.02 -5.33 21.24
N VAL A 269 -1.61 -6.51 20.76
CA VAL A 269 -2.44 -7.70 20.73
C VAL A 269 -1.70 -8.91 21.26
N ARG A 270 -2.45 -9.87 21.79
CA ARG A 270 -1.95 -11.15 22.31
C ARG A 270 -2.98 -12.24 22.06
N GLY A 271 -2.54 -13.51 21.99
CA GLY A 271 -3.42 -14.65 21.77
C GLY A 271 -3.69 -14.89 20.29
N LYS A 272 -4.88 -15.37 19.96
CA LYS A 272 -5.27 -15.71 18.59
C LYS A 272 -5.66 -14.46 17.81
N MET A 273 -5.13 -14.37 16.56
CA MET A 273 -5.55 -13.41 15.56
C MET A 273 -6.27 -14.17 14.46
N SER A 274 -7.55 -13.94 14.27
CA SER A 274 -8.38 -14.62 13.27
C SER A 274 -8.92 -13.66 12.22
N HIS A 275 -9.03 -14.15 10.99
CA HIS A 275 -9.63 -13.45 9.86
C HIS A 275 -10.26 -14.48 8.92
N PRO A 276 -11.41 -14.18 8.27
CA PRO A 276 -12.07 -15.16 7.38
C PRO A 276 -11.19 -15.63 6.21
N ASP A 277 -10.35 -14.73 5.67
CA ASP A 277 -9.58 -14.96 4.46
C ASP A 277 -8.12 -15.34 4.72
N HIS A 278 -7.67 -15.29 5.99
CA HIS A 278 -6.29 -15.61 6.39
C HIS A 278 -6.22 -16.76 7.38
N GLU A 279 -5.09 -17.44 7.38
CA GLU A 279 -4.80 -18.44 8.41
C GLU A 279 -4.70 -17.79 9.80
N THR A 280 -5.37 -18.37 10.80
CA THR A 280 -5.28 -17.89 12.18
C THR A 280 -3.86 -18.01 12.69
N VAL A 281 -3.32 -16.94 13.26
CA VAL A 281 -2.00 -16.93 13.89
C VAL A 281 -2.13 -16.81 15.40
N THR A 282 -1.22 -17.45 16.15
CA THR A 282 -1.14 -17.33 17.60
C THR A 282 0.08 -16.52 18.01
N LEU A 283 -0.15 -15.48 18.79
CA LEU A 283 0.85 -14.56 19.30
C LEU A 283 1.18 -14.88 20.76
N HIS A 284 2.40 -15.35 21.00
CA HIS A 284 2.89 -15.62 22.35
C HIS A 284 3.43 -14.32 22.98
N GLY A 285 2.68 -13.78 23.94
CA GLY A 285 2.97 -12.47 24.55
C GLY A 285 2.46 -11.28 23.73
N TRP A 286 2.69 -10.07 24.22
CA TRP A 286 2.22 -8.86 23.59
C TRP A 286 3.01 -8.53 22.32
N HIS A 287 2.29 -8.11 21.29
CA HIS A 287 2.85 -7.65 20.01
C HIS A 287 2.24 -6.31 19.66
N ARG A 288 3.08 -5.36 19.28
CA ARG A 288 2.63 -4.10 18.71
C ARG A 288 2.08 -4.35 17.30
N VAL A 289 0.93 -3.79 17.01
CA VAL A 289 0.28 -3.86 15.70
C VAL A 289 0.76 -2.71 14.84
N LEU A 290 1.25 -3.03 13.64
CA LEU A 290 1.63 -2.06 12.63
C LEU A 290 0.95 -2.44 11.32
N MET A 291 0.35 -1.48 10.64
CA MET A 291 -0.21 -1.68 9.31
C MET A 291 0.88 -1.46 8.25
N ASN A 292 0.78 -2.12 7.11
CA ASN A 292 1.67 -1.87 5.98
C ASN A 292 1.59 -0.39 5.52
N THR A 293 2.50 0.04 4.66
CA THR A 293 2.61 1.45 4.27
C THR A 293 1.69 1.84 3.12
N GLU A 294 0.84 0.95 2.61
CA GLU A 294 -0.05 1.26 1.48
C GLU A 294 -0.98 2.44 1.75
N ASN A 295 -1.39 2.63 3.02
CA ASN A 295 -2.23 3.75 3.45
C ASN A 295 -1.56 5.13 3.27
N ARG A 296 -0.25 5.16 3.04
CA ARG A 296 0.51 6.39 2.75
C ARG A 296 0.45 6.79 1.28
N SER A 297 0.00 5.88 0.41
CA SER A 297 -0.16 6.16 -1.00
C SER A 297 -1.48 6.88 -1.29
N SER A 298 -1.42 7.91 -2.11
CA SER A 298 -2.62 8.57 -2.64
C SER A 298 -3.45 7.63 -3.51
N ALA A 299 -2.80 6.59 -4.07
CA ALA A 299 -3.46 5.58 -4.89
C ALA A 299 -4.41 4.67 -4.09
N MET A 300 -4.31 4.62 -2.75
CA MET A 300 -5.23 3.85 -1.91
C MET A 300 -6.70 4.19 -2.14
N ARG A 301 -7.02 5.44 -2.42
CA ARG A 301 -8.40 5.87 -2.74
C ARG A 301 -8.94 5.31 -4.05
N PHE A 302 -8.09 4.73 -4.88
CA PHE A 302 -8.42 4.14 -6.19
C PHE A 302 -8.41 2.61 -6.18
N LEU A 303 -8.07 2.01 -5.05
CA LEU A 303 -8.22 0.58 -4.85
C LEU A 303 -9.64 0.31 -4.33
N ALA A 304 -10.40 -0.45 -5.08
CA ALA A 304 -11.65 -1.00 -4.58
C ALA A 304 -11.28 -2.30 -3.84
N PHE A 305 -11.56 -2.34 -2.55
CA PHE A 305 -11.37 -3.53 -1.76
C PHE A 305 -12.68 -4.30 -1.72
N LEU A 306 -12.65 -5.51 -2.28
CA LEU A 306 -13.63 -6.55 -1.99
C LEU A 306 -13.03 -7.42 -0.88
N ASP A 307 -13.45 -7.17 0.33
CA ASP A 307 -13.30 -8.12 1.43
C ASP A 307 -14.60 -8.87 1.65
#